data_8c85caa007a03e0f63c4c03e78e4834a
#
_entry.id   8c85caa007a03e0f63c4c03e78e4834a
#
_cell.length_a   1.000
_cell.length_b   1.000
_cell.length_c   1.000
_cell.angle_alpha   90.00
_cell.angle_beta   90.00
_cell.angle_gamma   90.00
#
_symmetry.space_group_name_H-M   'P 1'
#
loop_
_entity.id
_entity.type
_entity.pdbx_description
1 polymer ?
#
loop_
_entity_poly.entity_id
_entity_poly.type
_entity_poly.pdbx_seq_one_letter_code
_entity_poly.pdbx_strand_id
1 'polypeptide(L)'
;MGAASAQSAAEPVAELREVVVSASGFEQDIKEAPASITVITRKELEQKRFSSLAQALEDVEGVDIGAATDKTGGLNIGIRGMPSDYTLVLIDGRRQNSAGNVTPNDFGGTQTSFLPPLSAIERIEVIRGPMSTLYGSDAMGGVINIITRKVGKTWAGSVGADYTLQEESAFGDTRSARFYLSGPIKEDLVGLALRGSAFRRNAADVTYVGANGQLVIPSMGANPVKSDVDTLGARLSITPNRYHDIVLDVDTGRQTYDNSRGQMGTLGTGGYAPEQKYNRDQWSIAHTGRYGFGTWDTSYMVNSTETIGRTIPPGTPGAVAGGPRTLEVKSKVFDTKLVTPWSNHLTTLGGQWWEAEMEDGVAPGKFEFTQKALFVEDEWSLVDTFKLTLGARYDRHSIFGGKTSPRIYGVWNAAPQWTVKGGVSNGYKTPRVEQLAPGINGFGGQGTIPLIGTPTLKPETSRSTELGVYFDDAKGLSASAMLFNNQFKDKITSGPGLPNCSFAGAPNRPGCV
;
A
#
# COMPACT_ATOMS: atom_id res chain seq x y z
N MET A 1 -31.42 -41.98 -45.90
CA MET A 1 -30.29 -41.03 -45.95
C MET A 1 -30.19 -40.41 -44.57
N GLY A 2 -29.31 -40.89 -43.71
CA GLY A 2 -29.08 -40.36 -42.38
C GLY A 2 -27.96 -39.34 -42.42
N ALA A 3 -28.22 -38.11 -41.97
CA ALA A 3 -27.22 -37.09 -41.81
C ALA A 3 -26.49 -37.31 -40.45
N ALA A 4 -25.20 -37.64 -40.53
CA ALA A 4 -24.37 -37.71 -39.35
C ALA A 4 -23.96 -36.26 -38.96
N SER A 5 -24.43 -35.78 -37.81
CA SER A 5 -23.91 -34.56 -37.19
C SER A 5 -22.54 -34.85 -36.59
N ALA A 6 -21.51 -34.27 -37.17
CA ALA A 6 -20.19 -34.23 -36.57
C ALA A 6 -20.23 -33.25 -35.37
N GLN A 7 -20.18 -33.78 -34.14
CA GLN A 7 -19.87 -32.98 -32.96
C GLN A 7 -18.41 -32.53 -33.05
N SER A 8 -18.20 -31.24 -33.24
CA SER A 8 -16.89 -30.63 -33.07
C SER A 8 -16.49 -30.80 -31.61
N ALA A 9 -15.41 -31.55 -31.36
CA ALA A 9 -14.77 -31.61 -30.06
C ALA A 9 -14.28 -30.19 -29.74
N ALA A 10 -14.82 -29.59 -28.69
CA ALA A 10 -14.31 -28.34 -28.14
C ALA A 10 -12.83 -28.58 -27.75
N GLU A 11 -11.92 -27.82 -28.34
CA GLU A 11 -10.53 -27.81 -27.88
C GLU A 11 -10.51 -27.46 -26.38
N PRO A 12 -9.69 -28.17 -25.58
CA PRO A 12 -9.57 -27.82 -24.17
C PRO A 12 -9.08 -26.38 -24.09
N VAL A 13 -9.90 -25.52 -23.47
CA VAL A 13 -9.50 -24.16 -23.11
C VAL A 13 -8.28 -24.31 -22.21
N ALA A 14 -7.11 -23.90 -22.69
CA ALA A 14 -5.92 -23.87 -21.87
C ALA A 14 -6.20 -22.91 -20.69
N GLU A 15 -6.38 -23.47 -19.49
CA GLU A 15 -6.45 -22.66 -18.28
C GLU A 15 -5.14 -21.90 -18.16
N LEU A 16 -5.24 -20.57 -18.24
CA LEU A 16 -4.11 -19.68 -17.98
C LEU A 16 -3.69 -19.90 -16.53
N ARG A 17 -2.51 -20.44 -16.31
CA ARG A 17 -1.95 -20.60 -14.97
C ARG A 17 -1.85 -19.23 -14.31
N GLU A 18 -2.31 -19.14 -13.08
CA GLU A 18 -2.17 -17.91 -12.30
C GLU A 18 -0.70 -17.67 -11.97
N VAL A 19 -0.19 -16.54 -12.42
CA VAL A 19 1.21 -16.15 -12.29
C VAL A 19 1.33 -15.00 -11.31
N VAL A 20 2.32 -15.07 -10.43
CA VAL A 20 2.65 -14.06 -9.41
C VAL A 20 4.09 -13.60 -9.53
N VAL A 21 4.35 -12.37 -9.16
CA VAL A 21 5.69 -11.76 -9.16
C VAL A 21 6.17 -11.43 -7.76
N SER A 22 5.24 -11.09 -6.86
CA SER A 22 5.57 -10.44 -5.58
C SER A 22 6.26 -11.35 -4.57
N ALA A 23 6.12 -12.68 -4.70
CA ALA A 23 6.67 -13.61 -3.70
C ALA A 23 8.16 -13.85 -3.82
N SER A 24 8.73 -13.69 -5.02
CA SER A 24 10.13 -14.02 -5.33
C SER A 24 10.83 -12.92 -6.13
N GLY A 25 10.06 -11.87 -6.51
CA GLY A 25 10.58 -10.81 -7.36
C GLY A 25 10.68 -11.15 -8.85
N PHE A 26 10.24 -12.33 -9.26
CA PHE A 26 10.15 -12.79 -10.65
C PHE A 26 8.83 -13.51 -10.90
N GLU A 27 8.45 -13.67 -12.16
CA GLU A 27 7.18 -14.28 -12.59
C GLU A 27 7.23 -15.79 -12.42
N GLN A 28 6.29 -16.38 -11.64
CA GLN A 28 6.20 -17.81 -11.41
C GLN A 28 4.76 -18.26 -11.15
N ASP A 29 4.50 -19.56 -11.27
CA ASP A 29 3.21 -20.17 -10.92
C ASP A 29 2.90 -19.97 -9.42
N ILE A 30 1.66 -19.60 -9.10
CA ILE A 30 1.21 -19.39 -7.70
C ILE A 30 1.43 -20.64 -6.84
N LYS A 31 1.32 -21.86 -7.42
CA LYS A 31 1.55 -23.12 -6.72
C LYS A 31 2.99 -23.26 -6.24
N GLU A 32 3.95 -22.68 -6.97
CA GLU A 32 5.37 -22.78 -6.67
C GLU A 32 5.90 -21.59 -5.86
N ALA A 33 5.10 -20.53 -5.75
CA ALA A 33 5.50 -19.32 -5.03
C ALA A 33 5.72 -19.60 -3.54
N PRO A 34 6.88 -19.20 -2.98
CA PRO A 34 7.25 -19.48 -1.59
C PRO A 34 6.55 -18.54 -0.60
N ALA A 35 5.24 -18.43 -0.66
CA ALA A 35 4.42 -17.64 0.24
C ALA A 35 2.96 -18.09 0.20
N SER A 36 2.16 -17.66 1.19
CA SER A 36 0.72 -17.70 1.15
C SER A 36 0.20 -16.52 0.33
N ILE A 37 -0.28 -16.77 -0.88
CA ILE A 37 -0.68 -15.73 -1.85
C ILE A 37 -2.11 -15.96 -2.31
N THR A 38 -2.82 -14.86 -2.52
CA THR A 38 -4.08 -14.80 -3.28
C THR A 38 -3.90 -13.82 -4.43
N VAL A 39 -4.40 -14.18 -5.59
CA VAL A 39 -4.44 -13.33 -6.78
C VAL A 39 -5.88 -12.97 -7.06
N ILE A 40 -6.17 -11.68 -7.19
CA ILE A 40 -7.44 -11.20 -7.70
C ILE A 40 -7.20 -10.84 -9.16
N THR A 41 -7.77 -11.62 -10.05
CA THR A 41 -7.57 -11.49 -11.48
C THR A 41 -8.36 -10.31 -12.06
N ARG A 42 -7.95 -9.84 -13.22
CA ARG A 42 -8.70 -8.82 -13.96
C ARG A 42 -10.15 -9.24 -14.23
N LYS A 43 -10.37 -10.52 -14.56
CA LYS A 43 -11.70 -11.08 -14.80
C LYS A 43 -12.59 -10.91 -13.56
N GLU A 44 -12.08 -11.19 -12.37
CA GLU A 44 -12.81 -10.99 -11.11
C GLU A 44 -13.09 -9.52 -10.82
N LEU A 45 -12.08 -8.64 -11.04
CA LEU A 45 -12.25 -7.18 -10.89
C LEU A 45 -13.34 -6.62 -11.82
N GLU A 46 -13.45 -7.14 -13.04
CA GLU A 46 -14.47 -6.73 -14.00
C GLU A 46 -15.87 -7.33 -13.68
N GLN A 47 -15.93 -8.57 -13.19
CA GLN A 47 -17.18 -9.26 -12.88
C GLN A 47 -17.84 -8.77 -11.59
N LYS A 48 -17.09 -8.58 -10.53
CA LYS A 48 -17.62 -8.20 -9.20
C LYS A 48 -17.88 -6.69 -9.06
N ARG A 49 -17.47 -5.86 -10.02
CA ARG A 49 -17.73 -4.40 -10.07
C ARG A 49 -17.37 -3.66 -8.77
N PHE A 50 -16.21 -3.94 -8.22
CA PHE A 50 -15.73 -3.26 -7.03
C PHE A 50 -15.64 -1.73 -7.23
N SER A 51 -16.00 -0.97 -6.21
CA SER A 51 -15.89 0.50 -6.22
C SER A 51 -14.55 1.00 -5.67
N SER A 52 -13.85 0.18 -4.89
CA SER A 52 -12.57 0.53 -4.28
C SER A 52 -11.63 -0.69 -4.16
N LEU A 53 -10.33 -0.44 -3.92
CA LEU A 53 -9.38 -1.51 -3.62
C LEU A 53 -9.78 -2.30 -2.38
N ALA A 54 -10.24 -1.63 -1.33
CA ALA A 54 -10.63 -2.30 -0.09
C ALA A 54 -11.76 -3.30 -0.33
N GLN A 55 -12.78 -2.93 -1.11
CA GLN A 55 -13.82 -3.87 -1.51
C GLN A 55 -13.28 -5.05 -2.34
N ALA A 56 -12.31 -4.81 -3.22
CA ALA A 56 -11.70 -5.89 -3.98
C ALA A 56 -10.98 -6.91 -3.09
N LEU A 57 -10.60 -6.51 -1.88
CA LEU A 57 -9.87 -7.33 -0.91
C LEU A 57 -10.77 -7.92 0.20
N GLU A 58 -12.04 -7.58 0.24
CA GLU A 58 -12.98 -7.96 1.32
C GLU A 58 -13.12 -9.49 1.44
N ASP A 59 -13.14 -10.19 0.32
CA ASP A 59 -13.29 -11.66 0.28
C ASP A 59 -11.95 -12.40 0.40
N VAL A 60 -10.82 -11.70 0.59
CA VAL A 60 -9.51 -12.34 0.68
C VAL A 60 -9.26 -12.85 2.10
N GLU A 61 -9.02 -14.16 2.25
CA GLU A 61 -8.81 -14.78 3.56
C GLU A 61 -7.65 -14.12 4.31
N GLY A 62 -7.90 -13.77 5.57
CA GLY A 62 -6.92 -13.14 6.45
C GLY A 62 -6.62 -11.68 6.13
N VAL A 63 -7.38 -11.05 5.26
CA VAL A 63 -7.41 -9.61 5.07
C VAL A 63 -8.59 -9.03 5.86
N ASP A 64 -8.35 -7.95 6.58
CA ASP A 64 -9.34 -7.19 7.33
C ASP A 64 -9.36 -5.76 6.77
N ILE A 65 -10.50 -5.37 6.22
CA ILE A 65 -10.70 -4.01 5.68
C ILE A 65 -11.34 -3.06 6.70
N GLY A 66 -11.55 -3.52 7.93
CA GLY A 66 -12.25 -2.79 8.97
C GLY A 66 -13.76 -2.80 8.81
N ALA A 67 -14.48 -2.79 9.94
CA ALA A 67 -15.94 -2.84 9.97
C ALA A 67 -16.59 -1.46 9.75
N ALA A 68 -15.82 -0.38 9.84
CA ALA A 68 -16.33 0.98 9.72
C ALA A 68 -15.41 1.83 8.85
N THR A 69 -16.00 2.66 8.02
CA THR A 69 -15.28 3.69 7.29
C THR A 69 -14.77 4.76 8.26
N ASP A 70 -13.62 5.34 7.95
CA ASP A 70 -13.12 6.51 8.66
C ASP A 70 -13.90 7.79 8.26
N LYS A 71 -13.51 8.94 8.80
CA LYS A 71 -14.14 10.24 8.50
C LYS A 71 -14.02 10.66 7.03
N THR A 72 -13.09 10.10 6.30
CA THR A 72 -12.89 10.33 4.86
C THR A 72 -13.67 9.33 4.02
N GLY A 73 -14.28 8.34 4.64
CA GLY A 73 -14.96 7.23 3.99
C GLY A 73 -14.00 6.18 3.45
N GLY A 74 -12.73 6.24 3.85
CA GLY A 74 -11.72 5.24 3.53
C GLY A 74 -11.81 4.02 4.45
N LEU A 75 -11.22 2.92 4.00
CA LEU A 75 -11.07 1.69 4.75
C LEU A 75 -9.58 1.38 4.94
N ASN A 76 -9.24 0.88 6.11
CA ASN A 76 -7.88 0.46 6.43
C ASN A 76 -7.72 -1.03 6.08
N ILE A 77 -6.60 -1.41 5.48
CA ILE A 77 -6.36 -2.78 5.06
C ILE A 77 -5.31 -3.41 5.96
N GLY A 78 -5.74 -4.28 6.84
CA GLY A 78 -4.89 -5.10 7.70
C GLY A 78 -4.75 -6.53 7.19
N ILE A 79 -3.68 -7.23 7.56
CA ILE A 79 -3.43 -8.62 7.17
C ILE A 79 -3.11 -9.46 8.40
N ARG A 80 -3.83 -10.58 8.59
CA ARG A 80 -3.65 -11.52 9.71
C ARG A 80 -3.67 -10.86 11.09
N GLY A 81 -4.61 -9.93 11.29
CA GLY A 81 -4.79 -9.20 12.56
C GLY A 81 -3.76 -8.11 12.81
N MET A 82 -2.87 -7.85 11.86
CA MET A 82 -1.95 -6.71 11.92
C MET A 82 -2.60 -5.46 11.33
N PRO A 83 -2.50 -4.31 11.99
CA PRO A 83 -2.99 -3.03 11.48
C PRO A 83 -2.43 -2.67 10.09
N SER A 84 -3.11 -1.78 9.39
CA SER A 84 -2.74 -1.32 8.05
C SER A 84 -1.32 -0.74 7.95
N ASP A 85 -0.80 -0.19 9.01
CA ASP A 85 0.58 0.31 9.12
C ASP A 85 1.67 -0.76 8.88
N TYR A 86 1.31 -2.04 8.96
CA TYR A 86 2.20 -3.19 8.71
C TYR A 86 1.94 -3.87 7.38
N THR A 87 1.05 -3.29 6.56
CA THR A 87 0.77 -3.74 5.20
C THR A 87 1.48 -2.85 4.20
N LEU A 88 2.39 -3.42 3.43
CA LEU A 88 3.06 -2.71 2.36
C LEU A 88 2.22 -2.75 1.09
N VAL A 89 1.91 -1.58 0.55
CA VAL A 89 1.22 -1.44 -0.74
C VAL A 89 2.23 -1.08 -1.83
N LEU A 90 2.19 -1.81 -2.93
CA LEU A 90 3.03 -1.61 -4.09
C LEU A 90 2.18 -1.38 -5.35
N ILE A 91 2.73 -0.61 -6.29
CA ILE A 91 2.26 -0.55 -7.68
C ILE A 91 3.43 -0.96 -8.57
N ASP A 92 3.26 -2.06 -9.31
CA ASP A 92 4.32 -2.68 -10.13
C ASP A 92 5.64 -2.84 -9.35
N GLY A 93 5.55 -3.31 -8.10
CA GLY A 93 6.69 -3.51 -7.21
C GLY A 93 7.23 -2.25 -6.54
N ARG A 94 6.69 -1.06 -6.80
CA ARG A 94 7.14 0.22 -6.24
C ARG A 94 6.30 0.64 -5.03
N ARG A 95 6.97 0.94 -3.92
CA ARG A 95 6.38 1.32 -2.63
C ARG A 95 5.44 2.51 -2.72
N GLN A 96 4.26 2.38 -2.10
CA GLN A 96 3.27 3.45 -2.01
C GLN A 96 3.11 4.03 -0.60
N ASN A 97 3.58 3.34 0.42
CA ASN A 97 3.50 3.82 1.81
C ASN A 97 4.35 5.07 2.02
N SER A 98 3.81 6.03 2.77
CA SER A 98 4.54 7.24 3.18
C SER A 98 5.55 6.92 4.28
N ALA A 99 6.72 7.58 4.25
CA ALA A 99 7.76 7.43 5.27
C ALA A 99 7.44 8.16 6.59
N GLY A 100 6.54 9.13 6.55
CA GLY A 100 6.10 9.92 7.71
C GLY A 100 4.58 10.01 7.79
N ASN A 101 4.10 10.52 8.92
CA ASN A 101 2.67 10.69 9.13
C ASN A 101 2.15 11.99 8.53
N VAL A 102 1.75 11.95 7.26
CA VAL A 102 1.11 13.09 6.58
C VAL A 102 -0.37 13.26 6.92
N THR A 103 -1.00 12.25 7.50
CA THR A 103 -2.41 12.26 7.90
C THR A 103 -2.55 11.98 9.39
N PRO A 104 -2.11 12.91 10.27
CA PRO A 104 -2.22 12.70 11.70
C PRO A 104 -3.69 12.53 12.12
N ASN A 105 -3.94 11.70 13.16
CA ASN A 105 -5.26 11.30 13.68
C ASN A 105 -6.02 10.26 12.82
N ASP A 106 -5.32 9.24 12.33
CA ASP A 106 -5.89 8.02 11.72
C ASP A 106 -6.74 8.23 10.45
N PHE A 107 -6.36 9.13 9.57
CA PHE A 107 -6.91 9.19 8.22
C PHE A 107 -6.19 8.23 7.24
N GLY A 108 -5.82 7.04 7.71
CA GLY A 108 -5.05 6.06 6.93
C GLY A 108 -5.71 5.65 5.61
N GLY A 109 -7.05 5.64 5.57
CA GLY A 109 -7.81 5.36 4.35
C GLY A 109 -7.55 6.32 3.19
N THR A 110 -7.05 7.53 3.44
CA THR A 110 -6.69 8.48 2.37
C THR A 110 -5.52 7.99 1.53
N GLN A 111 -4.61 7.18 2.08
CA GLN A 111 -3.47 6.65 1.33
C GLN A 111 -3.90 5.66 0.26
N THR A 112 -4.93 4.86 0.50
CA THR A 112 -5.46 3.90 -0.46
C THR A 112 -6.24 4.56 -1.61
N SER A 113 -6.66 5.82 -1.44
CA SER A 113 -7.38 6.58 -2.47
C SER A 113 -6.46 7.15 -3.57
N PHE A 114 -5.14 7.07 -3.43
CA PHE A 114 -4.18 7.47 -4.46
C PHE A 114 -3.82 6.35 -5.44
N LEU A 115 -4.52 5.23 -5.38
CA LEU A 115 -4.23 4.08 -6.23
C LEU A 115 -4.85 4.25 -7.64
N PRO A 116 -4.31 3.58 -8.66
CA PRO A 116 -4.86 3.66 -9.99
C PRO A 116 -6.29 3.10 -10.02
N PRO A 117 -7.15 3.61 -10.94
CA PRO A 117 -8.50 3.09 -11.09
C PRO A 117 -8.47 1.60 -11.44
N LEU A 118 -9.45 0.83 -10.95
CA LEU A 118 -9.52 -0.63 -11.15
C LEU A 118 -9.43 -1.02 -12.63
N SER A 119 -9.92 -0.17 -13.55
CA SER A 119 -9.80 -0.38 -14.99
C SER A 119 -8.37 -0.38 -15.53
N ALA A 120 -7.41 0.17 -14.79
CA ALA A 120 -5.99 0.17 -15.13
C ALA A 120 -5.22 -1.01 -14.51
N ILE A 121 -5.89 -1.84 -13.69
CA ILE A 121 -5.28 -2.96 -12.97
C ILE A 121 -5.42 -4.24 -13.79
N GLU A 122 -4.32 -5.00 -13.88
CA GLU A 122 -4.29 -6.34 -14.48
C GLU A 122 -4.62 -7.42 -13.46
N ARG A 123 -4.03 -7.32 -12.26
CA ARG A 123 -4.28 -8.19 -11.12
C ARG A 123 -3.80 -7.54 -9.83
N ILE A 124 -4.29 -8.05 -8.70
CA ILE A 124 -3.83 -7.68 -7.37
C ILE A 124 -3.27 -8.94 -6.72
N GLU A 125 -2.03 -8.90 -6.27
CA GLU A 125 -1.36 -9.98 -5.56
C GLU A 125 -1.31 -9.64 -4.08
N VAL A 126 -1.90 -10.49 -3.24
CA VAL A 126 -1.95 -10.34 -1.79
C VAL A 126 -1.10 -11.42 -1.15
N ILE A 127 0.05 -11.03 -0.61
CA ILE A 127 0.94 -11.91 0.13
C ILE A 127 0.69 -11.73 1.61
N ARG A 128 0.47 -12.83 2.31
CA ARG A 128 0.29 -12.86 3.76
C ARG A 128 1.57 -13.30 4.45
N GLY A 129 1.93 -12.57 5.50
CA GLY A 129 3.16 -12.79 6.25
C GLY A 129 4.32 -11.88 5.83
N PRO A 130 5.41 -11.86 6.61
CA PRO A 130 6.52 -10.94 6.41
C PRO A 130 7.27 -11.16 5.10
N MET A 131 7.48 -10.08 4.35
CA MET A 131 8.23 -10.05 3.09
C MET A 131 9.39 -9.04 3.13
N SER A 132 9.89 -8.73 4.33
CA SER A 132 10.96 -7.74 4.48
C SER A 132 12.28 -8.15 3.84
N THR A 133 12.50 -9.43 3.53
CA THR A 133 13.68 -9.89 2.78
C THR A 133 13.75 -9.27 1.38
N LEU A 134 12.64 -9.14 0.68
CA LEU A 134 12.60 -8.52 -0.65
C LEU A 134 12.31 -7.02 -0.58
N TYR A 135 11.36 -6.61 0.26
CA TYR A 135 10.76 -5.28 0.22
C TYR A 135 11.18 -4.35 1.37
N GLY A 136 11.89 -4.87 2.38
CA GLY A 136 12.34 -4.06 3.52
C GLY A 136 11.23 -3.72 4.50
N SER A 137 11.27 -2.48 5.02
CA SER A 137 10.34 -1.98 6.02
C SER A 137 8.87 -2.05 5.58
N ASP A 138 7.95 -2.11 6.54
CA ASP A 138 6.48 -2.09 6.44
C ASP A 138 5.84 -3.39 5.91
N ALA A 139 6.62 -4.33 5.38
CA ALA A 139 6.14 -5.63 4.92
C ALA A 139 6.11 -6.68 6.06
N MET A 140 5.56 -6.33 7.22
CA MET A 140 5.50 -7.22 8.40
C MET A 140 4.24 -8.08 8.42
N GLY A 141 3.08 -7.52 8.09
CA GLY A 141 1.80 -8.22 8.00
C GLY A 141 1.64 -8.91 6.65
N GLY A 142 2.08 -8.23 5.62
CA GLY A 142 1.99 -8.71 4.25
C GLY A 142 2.26 -7.62 3.22
N VAL A 143 2.05 -7.99 1.96
CA VAL A 143 2.24 -7.11 0.81
C VAL A 143 1.01 -7.18 -0.09
N ILE A 144 0.52 -6.04 -0.52
CA ILE A 144 -0.48 -5.91 -1.58
C ILE A 144 0.23 -5.29 -2.78
N ASN A 145 0.41 -6.06 -3.85
CA ASN A 145 1.04 -5.54 -5.07
C ASN A 145 0.00 -5.43 -6.19
N ILE A 146 -0.22 -4.22 -6.63
CA ILE A 146 -1.12 -3.88 -7.72
C ILE A 146 -0.32 -3.92 -9.01
N ILE A 147 -0.57 -4.92 -9.84
CA ILE A 147 0.04 -5.02 -11.16
C ILE A 147 -0.84 -4.31 -12.17
N THR A 148 -0.29 -3.31 -12.81
CA THR A 148 -1.02 -2.51 -13.80
C THR A 148 -0.95 -3.15 -15.19
N ARG A 149 -1.93 -2.81 -16.04
CA ARG A 149 -2.02 -3.32 -17.41
C ARG A 149 -0.83 -2.85 -18.24
N LYS A 150 -0.25 -3.77 -19.00
CA LYS A 150 0.74 -3.44 -20.03
C LYS A 150 0.05 -2.75 -21.21
N VAL A 151 0.77 -1.87 -21.89
CA VAL A 151 0.24 -1.22 -23.11
C VAL A 151 0.06 -2.28 -24.19
N GLY A 152 -1.15 -2.34 -24.75
CA GLY A 152 -1.49 -3.29 -25.80
C GLY A 152 -0.92 -2.90 -27.18
N LYS A 153 -0.91 -3.87 -28.11
CA LYS A 153 -0.49 -3.65 -29.51
C LYS A 153 -1.49 -2.87 -30.35
N THR A 154 -2.72 -2.74 -29.86
CA THR A 154 -3.80 -1.96 -30.48
C THR A 154 -4.39 -1.00 -29.45
N TRP A 155 -4.94 0.11 -29.92
CA TRP A 155 -5.67 1.03 -29.06
C TRP A 155 -6.90 0.35 -28.47
N ALA A 156 -6.99 0.36 -27.16
CA ALA A 156 -8.12 -0.16 -26.39
C ALA A 156 -8.33 0.69 -25.15
N GLY A 157 -9.57 0.74 -24.66
CA GLY A 157 -9.87 1.50 -23.47
C GLY A 157 -11.18 1.07 -22.83
N SER A 158 -11.43 1.63 -21.66
CA SER A 158 -12.68 1.47 -20.94
C SER A 158 -13.07 2.79 -20.29
N VAL A 159 -14.37 3.03 -20.23
CA VAL A 159 -14.98 4.14 -19.48
C VAL A 159 -16.03 3.51 -18.56
N GLY A 160 -16.06 3.94 -17.33
CA GLY A 160 -17.04 3.50 -16.35
C GLY A 160 -17.63 4.68 -15.59
N ALA A 161 -18.89 4.55 -15.22
CA ALA A 161 -19.56 5.48 -14.33
C ALA A 161 -20.42 4.66 -13.35
N ASP A 162 -20.36 5.03 -12.07
CA ASP A 162 -21.13 4.38 -11.01
C ASP A 162 -21.87 5.45 -10.21
N TYR A 163 -23.06 5.11 -9.79
CA TYR A 163 -23.85 5.90 -8.86
C TYR A 163 -24.42 4.97 -7.80
N THR A 164 -24.12 5.25 -6.52
CA THR A 164 -24.66 4.50 -5.38
C THR A 164 -25.67 5.38 -4.67
N LEU A 165 -26.94 5.02 -4.80
CA LEU A 165 -28.03 5.55 -3.98
C LEU A 165 -28.03 4.80 -2.65
N GLN A 166 -27.92 5.53 -1.56
CA GLN A 166 -28.06 4.94 -0.23
C GLN A 166 -29.55 4.74 0.06
N GLU A 167 -29.92 3.58 0.59
CA GLU A 167 -31.30 3.32 1.03
C GLU A 167 -31.75 4.33 2.08
N GLU A 168 -30.84 4.65 3.02
CA GLU A 168 -30.99 5.72 3.98
C GLU A 168 -30.16 6.94 3.56
N SER A 169 -30.82 8.04 3.21
CA SER A 169 -30.17 9.26 2.70
C SER A 169 -29.11 9.84 3.66
N ALA A 170 -29.22 9.51 4.97
CA ALA A 170 -28.26 9.92 5.99
C ALA A 170 -26.84 9.37 5.75
N PHE A 171 -26.65 8.32 4.95
CA PHE A 171 -25.32 7.76 4.68
C PHE A 171 -24.57 8.46 3.54
N GLY A 172 -25.22 9.33 2.79
CA GLY A 172 -24.61 10.10 1.70
C GLY A 172 -24.33 9.27 0.44
N ASP A 173 -24.96 9.65 -0.65
CA ASP A 173 -24.76 9.01 -1.96
C ASP A 173 -23.34 9.21 -2.48
N THR A 174 -22.91 8.27 -3.34
CA THR A 174 -21.63 8.38 -4.04
C THR A 174 -21.81 8.28 -5.54
N ARG A 175 -20.91 8.94 -6.27
CA ARG A 175 -20.81 8.84 -7.73
C ARG A 175 -19.37 8.81 -8.15
N SER A 176 -19.05 8.02 -9.16
CA SER A 176 -17.72 7.97 -9.74
C SER A 176 -17.75 7.89 -11.25
N ALA A 177 -16.69 8.40 -11.86
CA ALA A 177 -16.38 8.19 -13.26
C ALA A 177 -14.91 7.78 -13.37
N ARG A 178 -14.60 6.86 -14.29
CA ARG A 178 -13.24 6.39 -14.50
C ARG A 178 -13.00 6.09 -15.97
N PHE A 179 -11.75 6.23 -16.38
CA PHE A 179 -11.33 5.84 -17.72
C PHE A 179 -9.95 5.19 -17.71
N TYR A 180 -9.73 4.35 -18.69
CA TYR A 180 -8.44 3.82 -19.07
C TYR A 180 -8.36 3.76 -20.59
N LEU A 181 -7.27 4.24 -21.17
CA LEU A 181 -7.00 4.20 -22.61
C LEU A 181 -5.55 3.81 -22.80
N SER A 182 -5.26 2.82 -23.62
CA SER A 182 -3.87 2.44 -23.96
C SER A 182 -3.75 1.97 -25.39
N GLY A 183 -2.57 2.20 -25.97
CA GLY A 183 -2.26 1.74 -27.31
C GLY A 183 -0.90 2.23 -27.80
N PRO A 184 -0.47 1.77 -28.99
CA PRO A 184 0.82 2.14 -29.55
C PRO A 184 0.78 3.57 -30.13
N ILE A 185 1.79 4.38 -29.78
CA ILE A 185 2.14 5.59 -30.54
C ILE A 185 2.94 5.17 -31.79
N LYS A 186 3.84 4.20 -31.59
CA LYS A 186 4.60 3.54 -32.67
C LYS A 186 4.64 2.05 -32.37
N GLU A 187 4.13 1.25 -33.30
CA GLU A 187 4.07 -0.21 -33.14
C GLU A 187 5.40 -0.80 -32.70
N ASP A 188 5.34 -1.72 -31.77
CA ASP A 188 6.45 -2.47 -31.17
C ASP A 188 7.59 -1.60 -30.58
N LEU A 189 7.44 -0.27 -30.51
CA LEU A 189 8.48 0.61 -29.99
C LEU A 189 7.98 1.52 -28.86
N VAL A 190 6.87 2.25 -29.07
CA VAL A 190 6.39 3.26 -28.12
C VAL A 190 4.91 3.07 -27.87
N GLY A 191 4.56 2.84 -26.62
CA GLY A 191 3.18 2.71 -26.17
C GLY A 191 2.82 3.79 -25.15
N LEU A 192 1.56 4.19 -25.14
CA LEU A 192 0.98 5.14 -24.21
C LEU A 192 -0.21 4.52 -23.48
N ALA A 193 -0.30 4.75 -22.17
CA ALA A 193 -1.51 4.51 -21.41
C ALA A 193 -1.88 5.77 -20.62
N LEU A 194 -3.17 6.09 -20.63
CA LEU A 194 -3.78 7.18 -19.86
C LEU A 194 -4.84 6.58 -18.94
N ARG A 195 -4.91 7.06 -17.70
CA ARG A 195 -5.85 6.60 -16.68
C ARG A 195 -6.33 7.76 -15.83
N GLY A 196 -7.56 7.66 -15.35
CA GLY A 196 -8.07 8.66 -14.42
C GLY A 196 -9.38 8.23 -13.78
N SER A 197 -9.66 8.82 -12.64
CA SER A 197 -10.91 8.65 -11.92
C SER A 197 -11.33 9.95 -11.23
N ALA A 198 -12.64 10.13 -11.12
CA ALA A 198 -13.26 11.17 -10.33
C ALA A 198 -14.31 10.52 -9.43
N PHE A 199 -14.18 10.69 -8.12
CA PHE A 199 -15.12 10.18 -7.12
C PHE A 199 -15.67 11.36 -6.32
N ARG A 200 -16.97 11.33 -6.07
CA ARG A 200 -17.70 12.35 -5.30
C ARG A 200 -18.60 11.66 -4.29
N ARG A 201 -18.60 12.14 -3.06
CA ARG A 201 -19.47 11.68 -1.98
C ARG A 201 -20.22 12.85 -1.39
N ASN A 202 -21.53 12.69 -1.16
CA ASN A 202 -22.29 13.58 -0.30
C ASN A 202 -21.95 13.30 1.16
N ALA A 203 -22.05 14.33 2.03
CA ALA A 203 -21.82 14.13 3.47
C ALA A 203 -22.81 13.12 4.05
N ALA A 204 -22.33 12.28 4.94
CA ALA A 204 -23.20 11.49 5.80
C ALA A 204 -23.68 12.35 6.99
N ASP A 205 -24.96 12.19 7.34
CA ASP A 205 -25.62 12.89 8.45
C ASP A 205 -26.29 11.88 9.39
N VAL A 206 -25.60 10.77 9.68
CA VAL A 206 -26.06 9.76 10.62
C VAL A 206 -26.12 10.37 12.02
N THR A 207 -27.28 10.28 12.66
CA THR A 207 -27.54 10.83 13.99
C THR A 207 -27.83 9.70 14.98
N TYR A 208 -27.57 9.95 16.25
CA TYR A 208 -28.03 9.10 17.34
C TYR A 208 -28.73 9.93 18.42
N VAL A 209 -29.57 9.29 19.22
CA VAL A 209 -30.22 9.94 20.35
C VAL A 209 -29.25 9.96 21.53
N GLY A 210 -28.86 11.16 21.96
CA GLY A 210 -28.00 11.37 23.13
C GLY A 210 -28.76 11.10 24.45
N ALA A 211 -28.03 11.07 25.57
CA ALA A 211 -28.57 10.80 26.90
C ALA A 211 -29.66 11.79 27.35
N ASN A 212 -29.71 12.99 26.79
CA ASN A 212 -30.70 14.02 27.01
C ASN A 212 -31.90 13.96 26.03
N GLY A 213 -31.99 12.91 25.19
CA GLY A 213 -33.05 12.75 24.20
C GLY A 213 -32.89 13.61 22.94
N GLN A 214 -31.81 14.37 22.78
CA GLN A 214 -31.56 15.17 21.59
C GLN A 214 -30.83 14.36 20.53
N LEU A 215 -31.10 14.66 19.24
CA LEU A 215 -30.36 14.10 18.13
C LEU A 215 -28.96 14.72 18.09
N VAL A 216 -27.95 13.87 18.04
CA VAL A 216 -26.54 14.24 17.98
C VAL A 216 -25.94 13.73 16.69
N ILE A 217 -25.28 14.61 15.92
CA ILE A 217 -24.43 14.24 14.80
C ILE A 217 -23.03 13.97 15.39
N PRO A 218 -22.45 12.77 15.20
CA PRO A 218 -21.12 12.46 15.72
C PRO A 218 -20.08 13.43 15.15
N SER A 219 -19.43 14.18 15.99
CA SER A 219 -18.38 15.13 15.57
C SER A 219 -17.03 14.48 15.35
N MET A 220 -16.79 13.27 15.54
CA MET A 220 -15.52 12.55 15.39
C MET A 220 -15.77 11.04 15.31
N GLY A 221 -16.64 10.61 14.45
CA GLY A 221 -17.03 9.21 14.31
C GLY A 221 -17.05 8.73 12.87
N ALA A 222 -17.65 7.58 12.66
CA ALA A 222 -17.84 6.93 11.35
C ALA A 222 -18.88 7.67 10.47
N ASN A 223 -18.79 8.98 10.37
CA ASN A 223 -19.70 9.83 9.61
C ASN A 223 -18.91 10.51 8.49
N PRO A 224 -18.74 9.84 7.32
CA PRO A 224 -17.93 10.37 6.25
C PRO A 224 -18.40 11.74 5.78
N VAL A 225 -17.46 12.66 5.66
CA VAL A 225 -17.74 14.01 5.18
C VAL A 225 -17.92 14.02 3.67
N LYS A 226 -18.49 15.11 3.14
CA LYS A 226 -18.49 15.36 1.69
C LYS A 226 -17.06 15.35 1.18
N SER A 227 -16.83 14.63 0.08
CA SER A 227 -15.49 14.49 -0.49
C SER A 227 -15.48 14.45 -2.01
N ASP A 228 -14.41 15.04 -2.55
CA ASP A 228 -14.05 15.01 -3.96
C ASP A 228 -12.65 14.37 -4.06
N VAL A 229 -12.52 13.27 -4.81
CA VAL A 229 -11.26 12.55 -5.02
C VAL A 229 -11.03 12.38 -6.51
N ASP A 230 -9.94 12.94 -7.01
CA ASP A 230 -9.56 12.91 -8.42
C ASP A 230 -8.17 12.28 -8.57
N THR A 231 -8.02 11.39 -9.54
CA THR A 231 -6.72 10.81 -9.92
C THR A 231 -6.52 10.92 -11.42
N LEU A 232 -5.29 11.19 -11.82
CA LEU A 232 -4.88 11.20 -13.22
C LEU A 232 -3.48 10.60 -13.32
N GLY A 233 -3.26 9.75 -14.32
CA GLY A 233 -1.97 9.14 -14.57
C GLY A 233 -1.69 8.89 -16.04
N ALA A 234 -0.42 8.86 -16.38
CA ALA A 234 0.07 8.54 -17.71
C ALA A 234 1.26 7.60 -17.62
N ARG A 235 1.34 6.64 -18.54
CA ARG A 235 2.48 5.73 -18.73
C ARG A 235 2.97 5.80 -20.15
N LEU A 236 4.26 6.01 -20.32
CA LEU A 236 4.96 5.85 -21.57
C LEU A 236 5.85 4.60 -21.48
N SER A 237 5.63 3.64 -22.38
CA SER A 237 6.43 2.43 -22.48
C SER A 237 7.26 2.50 -23.76
N ILE A 238 8.58 2.27 -23.65
CA ILE A 238 9.52 2.28 -24.78
C ILE A 238 10.21 0.92 -24.78
N THR A 239 10.04 0.16 -25.89
CA THR A 239 10.62 -1.16 -26.09
C THR A 239 11.55 -1.12 -27.31
N PRO A 240 12.81 -0.65 -27.14
CA PRO A 240 13.75 -0.48 -28.27
C PRO A 240 14.02 -1.78 -29.01
N ASN A 241 13.94 -2.90 -28.30
CA ASN A 241 14.08 -4.26 -28.81
C ASN A 241 13.51 -5.26 -27.80
N ARG A 242 13.48 -6.56 -28.14
CA ARG A 242 12.95 -7.63 -27.26
C ARG A 242 13.68 -7.80 -25.92
N TYR A 243 14.84 -7.19 -25.75
CA TYR A 243 15.67 -7.33 -24.55
C TYR A 243 15.49 -6.18 -23.55
N HIS A 244 14.96 -5.05 -23.98
CA HIS A 244 14.90 -3.85 -23.15
C HIS A 244 13.51 -3.24 -23.15
N ASP A 245 12.98 -3.00 -21.95
CA ASP A 245 11.77 -2.21 -21.71
C ASP A 245 12.11 -1.04 -20.81
N ILE A 246 11.67 0.15 -21.16
CA ILE A 246 11.76 1.37 -20.36
C ILE A 246 10.34 1.87 -20.13
N VAL A 247 10.01 2.17 -18.88
CA VAL A 247 8.68 2.65 -18.51
C VAL A 247 8.84 3.95 -17.74
N LEU A 248 8.10 4.97 -18.17
CA LEU A 248 7.93 6.23 -17.47
C LEU A 248 6.49 6.32 -16.97
N ASP A 249 6.29 6.52 -15.67
CA ASP A 249 4.98 6.71 -15.06
C ASP A 249 4.90 8.06 -14.36
N VAL A 250 3.75 8.73 -14.51
CA VAL A 250 3.41 9.94 -13.77
C VAL A 250 1.99 9.80 -13.26
N ASP A 251 1.79 10.02 -11.96
CA ASP A 251 0.49 9.98 -11.31
C ASP A 251 0.30 11.21 -10.42
N THR A 252 -0.91 11.75 -10.45
CA THR A 252 -1.34 12.83 -9.56
C THR A 252 -2.67 12.45 -8.93
N GLY A 253 -2.81 12.73 -7.64
CA GLY A 253 -4.04 12.54 -6.87
C GLY A 253 -4.38 13.80 -6.09
N ARG A 254 -5.64 14.16 -6.08
CA ARG A 254 -6.17 15.30 -5.34
C ARG A 254 -7.41 14.87 -4.59
N GLN A 255 -7.41 15.09 -3.29
CA GLN A 255 -8.53 14.76 -2.42
C GLN A 255 -8.93 16.02 -1.66
N THR A 256 -10.20 16.34 -1.68
CA THR A 256 -10.78 17.48 -0.96
C THR A 256 -11.92 17.00 -0.09
N TYR A 257 -11.92 17.40 1.17
CA TYR A 257 -12.87 17.00 2.19
C TYR A 257 -13.45 18.24 2.87
N ASP A 258 -14.78 18.26 3.00
CA ASP A 258 -15.49 19.34 3.69
C ASP A 258 -15.44 19.12 5.21
N ASN A 259 -14.80 20.05 5.91
CA ASN A 259 -14.77 20.10 7.37
C ASN A 259 -15.50 21.35 7.92
N SER A 260 -16.37 21.96 7.15
CA SER A 260 -17.06 23.20 7.54
C SER A 260 -17.87 23.08 8.84
N ARG A 261 -18.27 21.84 9.19
CA ARG A 261 -18.96 21.51 10.44
C ARG A 261 -18.04 20.92 11.53
N GLY A 262 -16.73 20.87 11.30
CA GLY A 262 -15.76 20.33 12.26
C GLY A 262 -15.81 18.80 12.45
N GLN A 263 -16.40 18.05 11.51
CA GLN A 263 -16.55 16.59 11.61
C GLN A 263 -15.23 15.84 11.46
N MET A 264 -14.28 16.34 10.68
CA MET A 264 -12.93 15.78 10.59
C MET A 264 -12.06 16.16 11.78
N GLY A 265 -12.33 17.28 12.39
CA GLY A 265 -11.64 17.80 13.57
C GLY A 265 -12.04 19.24 13.84
N THR A 266 -11.79 19.68 15.06
CA THR A 266 -12.23 20.99 15.54
C THR A 266 -11.65 22.12 14.68
N LEU A 267 -12.51 23.02 14.27
CA LEU A 267 -12.14 24.20 13.50
C LEU A 267 -11.30 25.19 14.32
N GLY A 268 -10.42 25.92 13.66
CA GLY A 268 -9.66 27.03 14.24
C GLY A 268 -8.23 26.69 14.63
N THR A 269 -7.68 27.49 15.51
CA THR A 269 -6.26 27.49 15.89
C THR A 269 -5.82 26.15 16.50
N GLY A 270 -4.79 25.54 15.94
CA GLY A 270 -4.27 24.24 16.37
C GLY A 270 -5.13 23.04 15.96
N GLY A 271 -6.10 23.25 15.11
CA GLY A 271 -7.01 22.25 14.61
C GLY A 271 -7.02 22.14 13.10
N TYR A 272 -8.18 22.42 12.52
CA TYR A 272 -8.46 22.24 11.10
C TYR A 272 -9.09 23.50 10.49
N ALA A 273 -8.81 23.72 9.21
CA ALA A 273 -9.58 24.64 8.37
C ALA A 273 -10.92 23.99 7.95
N PRO A 274 -11.87 24.78 7.43
CA PRO A 274 -13.14 24.27 6.91
C PRO A 274 -13.00 23.29 5.74
N GLU A 275 -11.86 23.28 5.07
CA GLU A 275 -11.53 22.37 3.97
C GLU A 275 -10.20 21.69 4.26
N GLN A 276 -10.15 20.35 4.04
CA GLN A 276 -8.93 19.56 4.13
C GLN A 276 -8.60 19.01 2.75
N LYS A 277 -7.31 19.10 2.36
CA LYS A 277 -6.83 18.51 1.11
C LYS A 277 -5.68 17.55 1.38
N TYR A 278 -5.67 16.45 0.64
CA TYR A 278 -4.55 15.53 0.57
C TYR A 278 -4.14 15.40 -0.89
N ASN A 279 -2.94 15.86 -1.20
CA ASN A 279 -2.39 15.85 -2.54
C ASN A 279 -1.25 14.84 -2.60
N ARG A 280 -1.15 14.13 -3.72
CA ARG A 280 -0.01 13.27 -3.99
C ARG A 280 0.41 13.42 -5.45
N ASP A 281 1.71 13.59 -5.65
CA ASP A 281 2.35 13.56 -6.95
C ASP A 281 3.45 12.52 -6.95
N GLN A 282 3.50 11.70 -8.00
CA GLN A 282 4.48 10.64 -8.14
C GLN A 282 4.96 10.58 -9.60
N TRP A 283 6.25 10.34 -9.77
CA TRP A 283 6.77 9.90 -11.04
C TRP A 283 7.82 8.82 -10.84
N SER A 284 7.97 7.96 -11.84
CA SER A 284 8.99 6.93 -11.83
C SER A 284 9.51 6.62 -13.22
N ILE A 285 10.76 6.17 -13.26
CA ILE A 285 11.37 5.55 -14.44
C ILE A 285 11.80 4.14 -14.03
N ALA A 286 11.51 3.16 -14.89
CA ALA A 286 11.93 1.79 -14.70
C ALA A 286 12.52 1.23 -15.99
N HIS A 287 13.52 0.36 -15.86
CA HIS A 287 14.14 -0.36 -16.96
C HIS A 287 14.21 -1.84 -16.61
N THR A 288 13.79 -2.69 -17.53
CA THR A 288 13.98 -4.13 -17.50
C THR A 288 14.88 -4.53 -18.65
N GLY A 289 16.04 -5.12 -18.33
CA GLY A 289 16.98 -5.67 -19.31
C GLY A 289 17.04 -7.20 -19.22
N ARG A 290 16.83 -7.89 -20.33
CA ARG A 290 16.88 -9.37 -20.45
C ARG A 290 18.18 -9.76 -21.12
N TYR A 291 19.11 -10.31 -20.34
CA TYR A 291 20.44 -10.70 -20.77
C TYR A 291 20.59 -12.23 -20.76
N GLY A 292 21.61 -12.75 -21.41
CA GLY A 292 21.87 -14.19 -21.41
C GLY A 292 22.16 -14.78 -20.02
N PHE A 293 22.58 -13.95 -19.08
CA PHE A 293 22.83 -14.34 -17.69
C PHE A 293 21.63 -14.10 -16.75
N GLY A 294 20.57 -13.43 -17.19
CA GLY A 294 19.41 -13.16 -16.35
C GLY A 294 18.65 -11.89 -16.71
N THR A 295 17.66 -11.57 -15.90
CA THR A 295 16.83 -10.36 -16.04
C THR A 295 17.22 -9.34 -14.97
N TRP A 296 17.53 -8.13 -15.41
CA TRP A 296 17.93 -7.02 -14.55
C TRP A 296 16.86 -5.93 -14.58
N ASP A 297 16.23 -5.70 -13.45
CA ASP A 297 15.25 -4.63 -13.23
C ASP A 297 15.88 -3.51 -12.42
N THR A 298 15.65 -2.28 -12.85
CA THR A 298 16.09 -1.07 -12.12
C THR A 298 14.99 -0.03 -12.19
N SER A 299 14.72 0.64 -11.08
CA SER A 299 13.75 1.73 -11.04
C SER A 299 14.19 2.88 -10.14
N TYR A 300 13.74 4.08 -10.48
CA TYR A 300 13.83 5.26 -9.64
C TYR A 300 12.46 5.91 -9.56
N MET A 301 12.03 6.21 -8.35
CA MET A 301 10.73 6.80 -8.06
C MET A 301 10.88 7.99 -7.11
N VAL A 302 10.10 9.04 -7.37
CA VAL A 302 9.91 10.17 -6.47
C VAL A 302 8.44 10.31 -6.21
N ASN A 303 8.05 10.39 -4.94
CA ASN A 303 6.69 10.77 -4.56
C ASN A 303 6.71 11.88 -3.51
N SER A 304 5.70 12.74 -3.58
CA SER A 304 5.40 13.75 -2.57
C SER A 304 3.95 13.62 -2.16
N THR A 305 3.69 13.63 -0.85
CA THR A 305 2.34 13.65 -0.29
C THR A 305 2.23 14.83 0.65
N GLU A 306 1.21 15.67 0.45
CA GLU A 306 0.98 16.92 1.16
C GLU A 306 -0.41 16.93 1.78
N THR A 307 -0.50 17.44 3.00
CA THR A 307 -1.76 17.75 3.69
C THR A 307 -1.94 19.25 3.84
N ILE A 308 -3.05 19.77 3.36
CA ILE A 308 -3.43 21.19 3.46
C ILE A 308 -4.70 21.28 4.30
N GLY A 309 -4.81 22.37 5.10
CA GLY A 309 -5.98 22.63 5.93
C GLY A 309 -5.76 22.33 7.42
N ARG A 310 -4.54 21.98 7.82
CA ARG A 310 -4.14 21.99 9.23
C ARG A 310 -3.72 23.39 9.65
N THR A 311 -3.90 23.71 10.92
CA THR A 311 -3.50 25.02 11.48
C THR A 311 -2.47 24.86 12.59
N ILE A 312 -1.62 25.88 12.74
CA ILE A 312 -0.56 25.90 13.75
C ILE A 312 -1.17 26.08 15.15
N PRO A 313 -0.82 25.22 16.13
CA PRO A 313 -1.27 25.31 17.49
C PRO A 313 -0.72 26.53 18.23
N PRO A 314 -1.41 27.02 19.28
CA PRO A 314 -0.84 27.99 20.21
C PRO A 314 0.42 27.45 20.88
N GLY A 315 1.39 28.33 21.14
CA GLY A 315 2.63 27.96 21.79
C GLY A 315 3.66 27.25 20.90
N THR A 316 3.44 27.19 19.58
CA THR A 316 4.45 26.69 18.63
C THR A 316 5.58 27.70 18.50
N PRO A 317 6.84 27.35 18.85
CA PRO A 317 7.96 28.27 18.78
C PRO A 317 8.22 28.76 17.36
N GLY A 318 8.36 30.06 17.17
CA GLY A 318 8.70 30.67 15.89
C GLY A 318 7.59 30.67 14.84
N ALA A 319 6.38 30.26 15.18
CA ALA A 319 5.24 30.19 14.25
C ALA A 319 4.03 30.97 14.77
N VAL A 320 3.18 31.44 13.85
CA VAL A 320 1.96 32.19 14.18
C VAL A 320 0.81 31.21 14.41
N ALA A 321 0.26 31.22 15.62
CA ALA A 321 -0.89 30.39 15.97
C ALA A 321 -2.07 30.65 15.02
N GLY A 322 -2.72 29.59 14.56
CA GLY A 322 -3.83 29.66 13.60
C GLY A 322 -3.41 29.84 12.13
N GLY A 323 -2.13 30.09 11.86
CA GLY A 323 -1.58 30.08 10.49
C GLY A 323 -1.66 28.70 9.85
N PRO A 324 -1.50 28.59 8.52
CA PRO A 324 -1.47 27.31 7.83
C PRO A 324 -0.26 26.47 8.28
N ARG A 325 -0.49 25.19 8.56
CA ARG A 325 0.55 24.23 8.91
C ARG A 325 0.94 23.44 7.67
N THR A 326 2.17 23.62 7.20
CA THR A 326 2.77 22.77 6.17
C THR A 326 2.92 21.35 6.73
N LEU A 327 2.53 20.35 5.96
CA LEU A 327 2.73 18.94 6.30
C LEU A 327 2.96 18.19 4.98
N GLU A 328 4.22 17.91 4.67
CA GLU A 328 4.63 17.25 3.43
C GLU A 328 5.66 16.16 3.72
N VAL A 329 5.53 15.04 3.01
CA VAL A 329 6.54 13.97 2.98
C VAL A 329 6.95 13.72 1.55
N LYS A 330 8.26 13.75 1.30
CA LYS A 330 8.90 13.37 0.04
C LYS A 330 9.70 12.09 0.22
N SER A 331 9.61 11.19 -0.74
CA SER A 331 10.44 9.99 -0.80
C SER A 331 11.08 9.86 -2.19
N LYS A 332 12.37 9.49 -2.19
CA LYS A 332 13.12 9.12 -3.38
C LYS A 332 13.61 7.69 -3.18
N VAL A 333 13.22 6.80 -4.08
CA VAL A 333 13.55 5.37 -3.96
C VAL A 333 14.22 4.91 -5.24
N PHE A 334 15.42 4.36 -5.11
CA PHE A 334 16.11 3.65 -6.17
C PHE A 334 16.15 2.17 -5.80
N ASP A 335 15.64 1.32 -6.68
CA ASP A 335 15.63 -0.13 -6.55
C ASP A 335 16.34 -0.76 -7.73
N THR A 336 17.12 -1.79 -7.46
CA THR A 336 17.72 -2.63 -8.50
C THR A 336 17.73 -4.09 -8.08
N LYS A 337 17.42 -5.00 -9.01
CA LYS A 337 17.52 -6.44 -8.79
C LYS A 337 17.91 -7.17 -10.06
N LEU A 338 18.68 -8.21 -9.90
CA LEU A 338 19.07 -9.17 -10.92
C LEU A 338 18.51 -10.54 -10.55
N VAL A 339 17.74 -11.14 -11.43
CA VAL A 339 17.31 -12.54 -11.33
C VAL A 339 18.12 -13.36 -12.31
N THR A 340 18.89 -14.32 -11.79
CA THR A 340 19.83 -15.12 -12.58
C THR A 340 19.64 -16.61 -12.35
N PRO A 341 19.33 -17.41 -13.39
CA PRO A 341 19.29 -18.86 -13.31
C PRO A 341 20.70 -19.45 -13.44
N TRP A 342 21.04 -20.43 -12.60
CA TRP A 342 22.26 -21.20 -12.73
C TRP A 342 22.08 -22.61 -12.15
N SER A 343 22.34 -23.64 -12.94
CA SER A 343 22.05 -25.04 -12.56
C SER A 343 20.57 -25.20 -12.11
N ASN A 344 20.35 -25.70 -10.90
CA ASN A 344 19.03 -25.85 -10.27
C ASN A 344 18.69 -24.73 -9.27
N HIS A 345 19.33 -23.58 -9.42
CA HIS A 345 19.11 -22.38 -8.63
C HIS A 345 18.52 -21.25 -9.46
N LEU A 346 17.67 -20.44 -8.84
CA LEU A 346 17.22 -19.17 -9.37
C LEU A 346 17.47 -18.09 -8.31
N THR A 347 18.54 -17.34 -8.50
CA THR A 347 19.03 -16.39 -7.51
C THR A 347 18.58 -14.98 -7.86
N THR A 348 18.00 -14.29 -6.88
CA THR A 348 17.67 -12.87 -6.93
C THR A 348 18.66 -12.10 -6.07
N LEU A 349 19.40 -11.18 -6.67
CA LEU A 349 20.30 -10.24 -6.00
C LEU A 349 19.75 -8.84 -6.17
N GLY A 350 19.73 -8.03 -5.11
CA GLY A 350 19.23 -6.67 -5.25
C GLY A 350 19.75 -5.68 -4.23
N GLY A 351 19.44 -4.43 -4.52
CA GLY A 351 19.78 -3.30 -3.66
C GLY A 351 18.75 -2.21 -3.71
N GLN A 352 18.64 -1.46 -2.63
CA GLN A 352 17.74 -0.32 -2.50
C GLN A 352 18.48 0.85 -1.88
N TRP A 353 18.18 2.05 -2.37
CA TRP A 353 18.49 3.31 -1.70
C TRP A 353 17.19 4.10 -1.55
N TRP A 354 16.90 4.49 -0.33
CA TRP A 354 15.70 5.24 0.02
C TRP A 354 16.07 6.46 0.85
N GLU A 355 15.67 7.62 0.38
CA GLU A 355 15.73 8.90 1.06
C GLU A 355 14.32 9.39 1.33
N ALA A 356 14.05 9.79 2.55
CA ALA A 356 12.78 10.36 2.95
C ALA A 356 13.00 11.65 3.72
N GLU A 357 12.18 12.65 3.41
CA GLU A 357 12.15 13.98 4.02
C GLU A 357 10.72 14.29 4.44
N MET A 358 10.53 14.81 5.63
CA MET A 358 9.24 15.31 6.13
C MET A 358 9.40 16.72 6.63
N GLU A 359 8.52 17.61 6.19
CA GLU A 359 8.39 18.98 6.70
C GLU A 359 7.07 19.12 7.44
N ASP A 360 7.13 19.58 8.69
CA ASP A 360 5.98 19.89 9.51
C ASP A 360 6.12 21.30 10.06
N GLY A 361 5.18 22.19 9.75
CA GLY A 361 5.24 23.62 10.13
C GLY A 361 5.19 23.90 11.63
N VAL A 362 5.07 22.89 12.48
CA VAL A 362 5.19 23.01 13.95
C VAL A 362 6.58 22.67 14.46
N ALA A 363 7.46 22.19 13.60
CA ALA A 363 8.85 21.85 13.94
C ALA A 363 9.83 22.85 13.33
N PRO A 364 10.97 23.13 14.00
CA PRO A 364 11.93 24.14 13.54
C PRO A 364 12.78 23.70 12.34
N GLY A 365 12.58 22.48 11.82
CA GLY A 365 13.37 21.96 10.71
C GLY A 365 12.72 20.76 10.05
N LYS A 366 13.39 20.26 9.02
CA LYS A 366 12.97 19.05 8.31
C LYS A 366 13.47 17.80 9.04
N PHE A 367 12.67 16.75 8.97
CA PHE A 367 13.06 15.42 9.43
C PHE A 367 13.46 14.61 8.21
N GLU A 368 14.59 13.92 8.28
CA GLU A 368 15.10 13.17 7.14
C GLU A 368 15.82 11.89 7.57
N PHE A 369 15.81 10.89 6.70
CA PHE A 369 16.66 9.73 6.82
C PHE A 369 17.10 9.22 5.45
N THR A 370 18.18 8.46 5.47
CA THR A 370 18.61 7.65 4.33
C THR A 370 18.71 6.20 4.77
N GLN A 371 18.15 5.29 3.97
CA GLN A 371 18.28 3.85 4.16
C GLN A 371 18.88 3.22 2.91
N LYS A 372 19.87 2.34 3.10
CA LYS A 372 20.50 1.54 2.04
C LYS A 372 20.33 0.07 2.37
N ALA A 373 20.08 -0.74 1.36
CA ALA A 373 19.93 -2.17 1.55
C ALA A 373 20.58 -2.99 0.45
N LEU A 374 21.03 -4.17 0.83
CA LEU A 374 21.41 -5.24 -0.08
C LEU A 374 20.65 -6.51 0.32
N PHE A 375 20.22 -7.29 -0.65
CA PHE A 375 19.53 -8.54 -0.40
C PHE A 375 19.89 -9.61 -1.42
N VAL A 376 19.75 -10.84 -0.97
CA VAL A 376 19.86 -12.04 -1.78
C VAL A 376 18.73 -12.98 -1.40
N GLU A 377 18.11 -13.60 -2.39
CA GLU A 377 17.18 -14.71 -2.22
C GLU A 377 17.49 -15.76 -3.27
N ASP A 378 17.61 -17.02 -2.87
CA ASP A 378 17.90 -18.14 -3.76
C ASP A 378 16.78 -19.18 -3.65
N GLU A 379 16.15 -19.49 -4.76
CA GLU A 379 15.26 -20.63 -4.91
C GLU A 379 16.04 -21.81 -5.46
N TRP A 380 16.26 -22.80 -4.61
CA TRP A 380 16.98 -24.01 -4.90
C TRP A 380 16.01 -25.16 -5.17
N SER A 381 15.95 -25.66 -6.39
CA SER A 381 15.22 -26.88 -6.76
C SER A 381 16.05 -28.10 -6.34
N LEU A 382 15.85 -28.58 -5.10
CA LEU A 382 16.56 -29.72 -4.54
C LEU A 382 16.23 -31.01 -5.31
N VAL A 383 14.95 -31.18 -5.62
CA VAL A 383 14.40 -32.19 -6.52
C VAL A 383 13.20 -31.58 -7.25
N ASP A 384 12.71 -32.23 -8.31
CA ASP A 384 11.60 -31.69 -9.14
C ASP A 384 10.33 -31.37 -8.33
N THR A 385 10.13 -32.06 -7.22
CA THR A 385 8.94 -31.89 -6.35
C THR A 385 9.19 -30.99 -5.15
N PHE A 386 10.42 -30.58 -4.86
CA PHE A 386 10.73 -29.78 -3.68
C PHE A 386 11.71 -28.65 -3.96
N LYS A 387 11.25 -27.43 -3.65
CA LYS A 387 12.02 -26.20 -3.73
C LYS A 387 12.25 -25.62 -2.34
N LEU A 388 13.46 -25.14 -2.10
CA LEU A 388 13.86 -24.46 -0.88
C LEU A 388 14.27 -23.03 -1.20
N THR A 389 13.61 -22.05 -0.62
CA THR A 389 13.97 -20.62 -0.74
C THR A 389 14.75 -20.18 0.49
N LEU A 390 15.92 -19.63 0.29
CA LEU A 390 16.77 -19.04 1.32
C LEU A 390 17.01 -17.58 0.99
N GLY A 391 16.71 -16.68 1.92
CA GLY A 391 16.86 -15.26 1.69
C GLY A 391 17.43 -14.51 2.89
N ALA A 392 18.14 -13.43 2.60
CA ALA A 392 18.62 -12.48 3.60
C ALA A 392 18.69 -11.08 3.03
N ARG A 393 18.28 -10.10 3.81
CA ARG A 393 18.42 -8.68 3.51
C ARG A 393 19.13 -7.99 4.67
N TYR A 394 20.07 -7.11 4.34
CA TYR A 394 20.71 -6.20 5.30
C TYR A 394 20.37 -4.76 4.92
N ASP A 395 19.71 -4.07 5.83
CA ASP A 395 19.41 -2.65 5.75
C ASP A 395 20.31 -1.85 6.66
N ARG A 396 20.80 -0.69 6.21
CA ARG A 396 21.53 0.29 6.99
C ARG A 396 20.80 1.63 6.94
N HIS A 397 20.25 2.01 8.08
CA HIS A 397 19.51 3.25 8.26
C HIS A 397 20.42 4.31 8.90
N SER A 398 20.29 5.57 8.50
CA SER A 398 21.15 6.68 8.96
C SER A 398 21.02 6.97 10.47
N ILE A 399 19.89 6.63 11.08
CA ILE A 399 19.62 6.95 12.50
C ILE A 399 19.84 5.73 13.40
N PHE A 400 19.16 4.60 13.19
CA PHE A 400 19.23 3.45 14.10
C PHE A 400 20.22 2.34 13.68
N GLY A 401 20.94 2.51 12.56
CA GLY A 401 21.98 1.57 12.13
C GLY A 401 21.48 0.36 11.35
N GLY A 402 22.08 -0.82 11.59
CA GLY A 402 21.86 -2.01 10.77
C GLY A 402 20.69 -2.89 11.22
N LYS A 403 19.99 -3.51 10.25
CA LYS A 403 18.96 -4.52 10.47
C LYS A 403 19.08 -5.64 9.45
N THR A 404 19.00 -6.91 9.93
CA THR A 404 18.99 -8.09 9.05
C THR A 404 17.63 -8.77 9.10
N SER A 405 17.11 -9.17 7.94
CA SER A 405 15.83 -9.87 7.77
C SER A 405 16.05 -11.18 7.00
N PRO A 406 16.27 -12.31 7.70
CA PRO A 406 16.41 -13.61 7.06
C PRO A 406 15.05 -14.26 6.78
N ARG A 407 15.05 -15.19 5.79
CA ARG A 407 13.90 -16.00 5.41
C ARG A 407 14.37 -17.40 4.99
N ILE A 408 13.57 -18.40 5.37
CA ILE A 408 13.66 -19.77 4.86
C ILE A 408 12.27 -20.27 4.57
N TYR A 409 12.06 -20.84 3.38
CA TYR A 409 10.73 -21.27 2.95
C TYR A 409 10.82 -22.51 2.05
N GLY A 410 10.00 -23.52 2.30
CA GLY A 410 9.92 -24.73 1.49
C GLY A 410 8.58 -24.82 0.73
N VAL A 411 8.63 -25.31 -0.50
CA VAL A 411 7.47 -25.66 -1.33
C VAL A 411 7.64 -27.10 -1.78
N TRP A 412 6.70 -27.95 -1.39
CA TRP A 412 6.71 -29.36 -1.71
C TRP A 412 5.44 -29.78 -2.46
N ASN A 413 5.59 -30.12 -3.72
CA ASN A 413 4.55 -30.73 -4.55
C ASN A 413 4.46 -32.22 -4.21
N ALA A 414 3.78 -32.54 -3.10
CA ALA A 414 3.71 -33.89 -2.53
C ALA A 414 2.99 -34.89 -3.45
N ALA A 415 2.05 -34.39 -4.27
CA ALA A 415 1.35 -35.11 -5.33
C ALA A 415 0.84 -34.12 -6.38
N PRO A 416 0.38 -34.55 -7.56
CA PRO A 416 -0.10 -33.66 -8.63
C PRO A 416 -1.16 -32.64 -8.18
N GLN A 417 -1.97 -33.01 -7.19
CA GLN A 417 -3.06 -32.17 -6.66
C GLN A 417 -2.73 -31.54 -5.30
N TRP A 418 -1.62 -31.90 -4.67
CA TRP A 418 -1.29 -31.50 -3.31
C TRP A 418 0.04 -30.77 -3.24
N THR A 419 0.01 -29.55 -2.73
CA THR A 419 1.20 -28.77 -2.44
C THR A 419 1.25 -28.44 -0.94
N VAL A 420 2.40 -28.63 -0.31
CA VAL A 420 2.67 -28.23 1.06
C VAL A 420 3.68 -27.09 1.04
N LYS A 421 3.37 -26.00 1.72
CA LYS A 421 4.23 -24.82 1.81
C LYS A 421 4.45 -24.46 3.26
N GLY A 422 5.66 -24.03 3.61
CA GLY A 422 5.90 -23.57 4.96
C GLY A 422 7.28 -22.98 5.14
N GLY A 423 7.42 -22.17 6.19
CA GLY A 423 8.69 -21.52 6.45
C GLY A 423 8.69 -20.56 7.62
N VAL A 424 9.80 -19.89 7.75
CA VAL A 424 10.03 -18.84 8.75
C VAL A 424 10.51 -17.58 8.02
N SER A 425 9.82 -16.47 8.26
CA SER A 425 10.14 -15.16 7.68
C SER A 425 10.24 -14.11 8.79
N ASN A 426 11.20 -13.22 8.67
CA ASN A 426 11.35 -12.09 9.57
C ASN A 426 10.91 -10.81 8.87
N GLY A 427 10.19 -9.95 9.62
CA GLY A 427 9.80 -8.64 9.19
C GLY A 427 10.32 -7.56 10.12
N TYR A 428 10.40 -6.34 9.63
CA TYR A 428 10.64 -5.18 10.45
C TYR A 428 9.92 -3.95 9.90
N LYS A 429 9.69 -2.98 10.80
CA LYS A 429 9.18 -1.67 10.45
C LYS A 429 10.09 -0.60 11.03
N THR A 430 10.50 0.32 10.17
CA THR A 430 11.24 1.52 10.56
C THR A 430 10.32 2.44 11.35
N PRO A 431 10.77 3.01 12.50
CA PRO A 431 10.05 4.12 13.11
C PRO A 431 9.85 5.24 12.08
N ARG A 432 8.73 5.91 12.13
CA ARG A 432 8.46 7.04 11.25
C ARG A 432 9.49 8.15 11.46
N VAL A 433 9.74 8.93 10.43
CA VAL A 433 10.80 9.96 10.45
C VAL A 433 10.62 10.96 11.60
N GLU A 434 9.38 11.39 11.88
CA GLU A 434 9.07 12.31 12.98
C GLU A 434 9.23 11.65 14.36
N GLN A 435 9.05 10.34 14.49
CA GLN A 435 9.23 9.62 15.76
C GLN A 435 10.70 9.58 16.19
N LEU A 436 11.62 9.66 15.25
CA LEU A 436 13.07 9.64 15.48
C LEU A 436 13.66 11.05 15.70
N ALA A 437 12.90 12.10 15.42
CA ALA A 437 13.36 13.47 15.60
C ALA A 437 13.49 13.83 17.09
N PRO A 438 14.57 14.52 17.52
CA PRO A 438 14.72 14.91 18.91
C PRO A 438 13.77 16.06 19.29
N GLY A 439 13.23 16.01 20.51
CA GLY A 439 12.40 17.07 21.08
C GLY A 439 10.95 17.08 20.59
N ILE A 440 10.28 18.20 20.75
CA ILE A 440 8.88 18.39 20.34
C ILE A 440 8.85 18.55 18.83
N ASN A 441 8.16 17.63 18.13
CA ASN A 441 8.06 17.58 16.68
C ASN A 441 6.62 17.67 16.17
N GLY A 442 5.67 17.93 17.06
CA GLY A 442 4.27 18.09 16.71
C GLY A 442 3.41 18.32 17.95
N PHE A 443 2.12 18.51 17.74
CA PHE A 443 1.14 18.67 18.80
C PHE A 443 -0.13 17.87 18.49
N GLY A 444 -0.62 17.13 19.48
CA GLY A 444 -1.94 16.52 19.53
C GLY A 444 -2.92 17.34 20.35
N GLY A 445 -4.21 16.93 20.39
CA GLY A 445 -5.23 17.55 21.22
C GLY A 445 -5.34 19.07 21.01
N GLN A 446 -5.23 19.55 19.77
CA GLN A 446 -5.30 20.98 19.42
C GLN A 446 -4.20 21.83 20.06
N GLY A 447 -3.02 21.28 20.25
CA GLY A 447 -1.89 21.96 20.88
C GLY A 447 -1.73 21.67 22.36
N THR A 448 -2.63 20.94 22.99
CA THR A 448 -2.59 20.64 24.43
C THR A 448 -1.57 19.56 24.80
N ILE A 449 -1.19 18.69 23.85
CA ILE A 449 -0.30 17.53 24.07
C ILE A 449 0.86 17.62 23.08
N PRO A 450 2.10 17.91 23.52
CA PRO A 450 3.25 17.88 22.63
C PRO A 450 3.59 16.43 22.22
N LEU A 451 3.89 16.25 20.95
CA LEU A 451 4.42 15.02 20.41
C LEU A 451 5.95 15.09 20.47
N ILE A 452 6.55 14.19 21.21
CA ILE A 452 7.99 14.18 21.46
C ILE A 452 8.58 12.96 20.77
N GLY A 453 9.49 13.20 19.84
CA GLY A 453 10.24 12.14 19.18
C GLY A 453 11.34 11.57 20.08
N THR A 454 11.71 10.34 19.81
CA THR A 454 12.69 9.58 20.59
C THR A 454 13.75 9.01 19.65
N PRO A 455 14.93 9.66 19.51
CA PRO A 455 15.99 9.23 18.59
C PRO A 455 16.56 7.83 18.85
N THR A 456 16.31 7.28 20.05
CA THR A 456 16.79 5.96 20.47
C THR A 456 15.79 4.82 20.18
N LEU A 457 14.67 5.10 19.52
CA LEU A 457 13.73 4.07 19.09
C LEU A 457 14.42 3.04 18.21
N LYS A 458 14.04 1.78 18.45
CA LYS A 458 14.48 0.64 17.62
C LYS A 458 13.38 0.32 16.61
N PRO A 459 13.74 -0.28 15.47
CA PRO A 459 12.75 -0.84 14.56
C PRO A 459 11.88 -1.89 15.25
N GLU A 460 10.59 -1.86 15.00
CA GLU A 460 9.69 -2.95 15.35
C GLU A 460 10.05 -4.18 14.53
N THR A 461 9.90 -5.37 15.11
CA THR A 461 10.25 -6.61 14.42
C THR A 461 9.18 -7.66 14.57
N SER A 462 9.04 -8.50 13.55
CA SER A 462 8.19 -9.68 13.61
C SER A 462 8.95 -10.93 13.15
N ARG A 463 8.49 -12.07 13.64
CA ARG A 463 8.86 -13.39 13.16
C ARG A 463 7.57 -14.16 12.92
N SER A 464 7.34 -14.59 11.69
CA SER A 464 6.24 -15.45 11.33
C SER A 464 6.74 -16.84 11.01
N THR A 465 6.07 -17.85 11.54
CA THR A 465 6.23 -19.26 11.17
C THR A 465 4.91 -19.74 10.60
N GLU A 466 4.94 -20.38 9.44
CA GLU A 466 3.73 -20.86 8.79
C GLU A 466 3.90 -22.23 8.15
N LEU A 467 2.78 -22.97 8.06
CA LEU A 467 2.66 -24.23 7.37
C LEU A 467 1.28 -24.33 6.74
N GLY A 468 1.21 -24.58 5.44
CA GLY A 468 -0.02 -24.68 4.68
C GLY A 468 -0.07 -25.89 3.79
N VAL A 469 -1.30 -26.39 3.58
CA VAL A 469 -1.60 -27.47 2.64
C VAL A 469 -2.60 -26.93 1.62
N TYR A 470 -2.33 -27.18 0.35
CA TYR A 470 -3.13 -26.72 -0.77
C TYR A 470 -3.54 -27.94 -1.62
N PHE A 471 -4.79 -27.99 -1.97
CA PHE A 471 -5.38 -28.97 -2.87
C PHE A 471 -5.97 -28.27 -4.09
N ASP A 472 -5.74 -28.84 -5.27
CA ASP A 472 -6.34 -28.35 -6.51
C ASP A 472 -6.46 -29.53 -7.49
N ASP A 473 -7.71 -29.87 -7.85
CA ASP A 473 -7.99 -30.99 -8.74
C ASP A 473 -7.91 -30.64 -10.23
N ALA A 474 -7.58 -29.39 -10.57
CA ALA A 474 -7.59 -28.83 -11.93
C ALA A 474 -8.93 -29.00 -12.68
N LYS A 475 -10.02 -29.23 -11.94
CA LYS A 475 -11.38 -29.40 -12.47
C LYS A 475 -12.38 -28.41 -11.86
N GLY A 476 -11.87 -27.47 -11.05
CA GLY A 476 -12.64 -26.41 -10.42
C GLY A 476 -12.84 -26.56 -8.92
N LEU A 477 -12.29 -27.60 -8.28
CA LEU A 477 -12.26 -27.72 -6.82
C LEU A 477 -10.87 -27.39 -6.30
N SER A 478 -10.76 -26.30 -5.54
CA SER A 478 -9.56 -25.93 -4.79
C SER A 478 -9.87 -25.75 -3.31
N ALA A 479 -8.92 -26.11 -2.44
CA ALA A 479 -9.02 -25.93 -1.01
C ALA A 479 -7.65 -25.68 -0.41
N SER A 480 -7.58 -24.88 0.65
CA SER A 480 -6.34 -24.67 1.38
C SER A 480 -6.58 -24.54 2.89
N ALA A 481 -5.57 -24.92 3.67
CA ALA A 481 -5.53 -24.69 5.09
C ALA A 481 -4.15 -24.20 5.48
N MET A 482 -4.08 -23.11 6.28
CA MET A 482 -2.84 -22.48 6.70
C MET A 482 -2.83 -22.27 8.20
N LEU A 483 -1.78 -22.77 8.86
CA LEU A 483 -1.46 -22.47 10.25
C LEU A 483 -0.32 -21.45 10.27
N PHE A 484 -0.43 -20.42 11.10
CA PHE A 484 0.62 -19.43 11.27
C PHE A 484 0.75 -18.95 12.71
N ASN A 485 1.95 -18.54 13.09
CA ASN A 485 2.26 -17.91 14.37
C ASN A 485 3.11 -16.66 14.14
N ASN A 486 2.61 -15.50 14.57
CA ASN A 486 3.29 -14.23 14.46
C ASN A 486 3.76 -13.76 15.84
N GLN A 487 5.05 -13.49 15.98
CA GLN A 487 5.67 -12.95 17.20
C GLN A 487 6.15 -11.53 16.92
N PHE A 488 5.75 -10.60 17.78
CA PHE A 488 6.15 -9.19 17.73
C PHE A 488 7.16 -8.85 18.82
N LYS A 489 8.11 -7.95 18.50
CA LYS A 489 9.03 -7.36 19.46
C LYS A 489 9.21 -5.86 19.19
N ASP A 490 9.49 -5.12 20.25
CA ASP A 490 9.82 -3.68 20.21
C ASP A 490 8.71 -2.83 19.58
N LYS A 491 7.41 -3.18 19.81
CA LYS A 491 6.29 -2.42 19.30
C LYS A 491 6.31 -0.99 19.82
N ILE A 492 6.28 -0.02 18.90
CA ILE A 492 6.25 1.40 19.23
C ILE A 492 4.83 1.78 19.64
N THR A 493 4.70 2.37 20.82
CA THR A 493 3.43 2.88 21.34
C THR A 493 3.63 4.29 21.87
N SER A 494 2.54 5.06 21.93
CA SER A 494 2.57 6.37 22.58
C SER A 494 2.76 6.21 24.09
N GLY A 495 3.65 7.01 24.66
CA GLY A 495 3.78 7.16 26.09
C GLY A 495 2.58 7.93 26.71
N PRO A 496 2.57 8.14 28.05
CA PRO A 496 1.55 8.97 28.67
C PRO A 496 1.60 10.40 28.09
N GLY A 497 0.42 10.97 27.79
CA GLY A 497 0.31 12.34 27.32
C GLY A 497 0.78 13.33 28.39
N LEU A 498 1.77 14.16 28.09
CA LEU A 498 2.21 15.25 28.95
C LEU A 498 1.54 16.54 28.49
N PRO A 499 1.08 17.41 29.43
CA PRO A 499 0.50 18.69 29.03
C PRO A 499 1.54 19.63 28.40
N ASN A 500 1.11 20.45 27.45
CA ASN A 500 1.93 21.51 26.88
C ASN A 500 2.00 22.70 27.83
N CYS A 501 3.18 23.04 28.35
CA CYS A 501 3.40 24.23 29.21
C CYS A 501 3.12 25.55 28.49
N SER A 502 3.32 25.62 27.19
CA SER A 502 3.12 26.82 26.38
C SER A 502 1.67 27.02 25.93
N PHE A 503 0.76 26.08 26.24
CA PHE A 503 -0.64 26.18 25.86
C PHE A 503 -1.40 27.14 26.80
N ALA A 504 -1.94 28.24 26.26
CA ALA A 504 -2.53 29.35 27.01
C ALA A 504 -3.69 28.95 27.94
N GLY A 505 -4.41 27.87 27.68
CA GLY A 505 -5.52 27.35 28.52
C GLY A 505 -5.08 26.42 29.64
N ALA A 506 -3.81 26.11 29.80
CA ALA A 506 -3.30 25.15 30.76
C ALA A 506 -1.90 25.53 31.29
N PRO A 507 -1.72 26.75 31.81
CA PRO A 507 -0.41 27.17 32.26
C PRO A 507 0.09 26.32 33.41
N ASN A 508 1.34 25.90 33.36
CA ASN A 508 2.12 25.36 34.48
C ASN A 508 1.48 24.23 35.28
N ARG A 509 0.91 23.24 34.64
CA ARG A 509 0.53 21.99 35.32
C ARG A 509 1.77 21.21 35.72
N PRO A 510 1.81 20.61 36.93
CA PRO A 510 2.90 19.71 37.29
C PRO A 510 3.08 18.63 36.22
N GLY A 511 4.32 18.43 35.76
CA GLY A 511 4.65 17.46 34.72
C GLY A 511 4.39 17.91 33.27
N CYS A 512 4.12 19.19 33.02
CA CYS A 512 4.06 19.70 31.64
C CYS A 512 5.46 19.80 30.99
N VAL A 513 5.54 19.78 29.72
CA VAL A 513 6.75 19.92 28.88
C VAL A 513 6.58 21.03 27.85
#